data_60c56cd05dab381c3f7af2b6ec3bd2f4
#
_entry.id   60c56cd05dab381c3f7af2b6ec3bd2f4
#
_cell.length_a   1.000
_cell.length_b   1.000
_cell.length_c   1.000
_cell.angle_alpha   90.00
_cell.angle_beta   90.00
_cell.angle_gamma   90.00
#
_symmetry.space_group_name_H-M   'P 1'
#
loop_
_entity.id
_entity.type
_entity.pdbx_description
1 polymer ?
#
loop_
_entity_poly.entity_id
_entity_poly.type
_entity_poly.pdbx_seq_one_letter_code
_entity_poly.pdbx_strand_id
1 'polypeptide(L)'
;MRWVTTAAAIEAAVTSIVLLLSPVLFGWLILGAELSEPGQALGRLAGIALLGFALTSYPAPAARSITSAMLAYNLLATIYLCYLGIVGKLVGMLLWPAAALHLLLTVLLAADRLASRA
;
A
#
# COMPACT_ATOMS: atom_id res chain seq x y z
N MET A 1 16.18 -9.52 -2.56
CA MET A 1 15.66 -9.28 -3.92
C MET A 1 15.24 -7.82 -4.06
N ARG A 2 16.05 -7.07 -4.75
CA ARG A 2 15.77 -5.63 -4.97
C ARG A 2 14.46 -5.38 -5.72
N TRP A 3 14.12 -6.28 -6.63
CA TRP A 3 12.90 -6.11 -7.42
C TRP A 3 11.62 -6.15 -6.58
N VAL A 4 11.60 -6.93 -5.49
CA VAL A 4 10.43 -6.99 -4.60
C VAL A 4 10.23 -5.66 -3.88
N THR A 5 11.30 -5.09 -3.32
CA THR A 5 11.23 -3.78 -2.67
C THR A 5 10.88 -2.69 -3.67
N THR A 6 11.42 -2.76 -4.88
CA THR A 6 11.08 -1.83 -5.97
C THR A 6 9.60 -1.95 -6.35
N ALA A 7 9.09 -3.17 -6.48
CA ALA A 7 7.68 -3.39 -6.79
C ALA A 7 6.77 -2.81 -5.70
N ALA A 8 7.11 -3.02 -4.43
CA ALA A 8 6.37 -2.44 -3.31
C ALA A 8 6.43 -0.90 -3.31
N ALA A 9 7.59 -0.33 -3.64
CA ALA A 9 7.75 1.12 -3.76
C ALA A 9 6.93 1.70 -4.91
N ILE A 10 6.88 1.02 -6.05
CA ILE A 10 6.06 1.44 -7.20
C ILE A 10 4.57 1.40 -6.83
N GLU A 11 4.11 0.34 -6.18
CA GLU A 11 2.74 0.25 -5.70
C GLU A 11 2.40 1.42 -4.78
N ALA A 12 3.24 1.67 -3.78
CA ALA A 12 3.07 2.78 -2.85
C ALA A 12 3.05 4.14 -3.57
N ALA A 13 3.92 4.34 -4.56
CA ALA A 13 3.97 5.57 -5.35
C ALA A 13 2.71 5.75 -6.18
N VAL A 14 2.22 4.71 -6.84
CA VAL A 14 0.98 4.75 -7.64
C VAL A 14 -0.21 5.08 -6.75
N THR A 15 -0.34 4.41 -5.62
CA THR A 15 -1.40 4.68 -4.64
C THR A 15 -1.33 6.11 -4.13
N SER A 16 -0.12 6.61 -3.84
CA SER A 16 0.07 7.98 -3.39
C SER A 16 -0.39 9.01 -4.43
N ILE A 17 -0.06 8.79 -5.70
CA ILE A 17 -0.45 9.69 -6.79
C ILE A 17 -1.98 9.72 -6.93
N VAL A 18 -2.64 8.57 -6.86
CA VAL A 18 -4.11 8.50 -6.90
C VAL A 18 -4.70 9.28 -5.72
N LEU A 19 -4.19 9.09 -4.52
CA LEU A 19 -4.68 9.80 -3.34
C LEU A 19 -4.46 11.32 -3.42
N LEU A 20 -3.32 11.75 -3.99
CA LEU A 20 -3.01 13.17 -4.13
C LEU A 20 -3.87 13.85 -5.18
N LEU A 21 -4.02 13.23 -6.35
CA LEU A 21 -4.71 13.83 -7.49
C LEU A 21 -6.22 13.65 -7.40
N SER A 22 -6.68 12.50 -6.95
CA SER A 22 -8.11 12.20 -6.85
C SER A 22 -8.42 11.23 -5.71
N PRO A 23 -8.50 11.73 -4.46
CA PRO A 23 -8.92 10.88 -3.34
C PRO A 23 -10.35 10.33 -3.53
N VAL A 24 -11.20 11.06 -4.26
CA VAL A 24 -12.55 10.59 -4.61
C VAL A 24 -12.48 9.30 -5.43
N LEU A 25 -11.59 9.23 -6.43
CA LEU A 25 -11.39 8.04 -7.23
C LEU A 25 -10.93 6.85 -6.36
N PHE A 26 -9.99 7.09 -5.44
CA PHE A 26 -9.57 6.06 -4.48
C PHE A 26 -10.76 5.56 -3.65
N GLY A 27 -11.60 6.48 -3.16
CA GLY A 27 -12.80 6.13 -2.40
C GLY A 27 -13.72 5.19 -3.17
N TRP A 28 -14.02 5.51 -4.42
CA TRP A 28 -14.88 4.66 -5.24
C TRP A 28 -14.25 3.33 -5.59
N LEU A 29 -12.96 3.31 -5.94
CA LEU A 29 -12.28 2.07 -6.38
C LEU A 29 -12.04 1.10 -5.23
N ILE A 30 -11.63 1.57 -4.07
CA ILE A 30 -11.23 0.73 -2.94
C ILE A 30 -12.38 0.55 -1.94
N LEU A 31 -13.04 1.65 -1.57
CA LEU A 31 -14.06 1.63 -0.53
C LEU A 31 -15.49 1.52 -1.08
N GLY A 32 -15.68 1.78 -2.36
CA GLY A 32 -17.01 1.77 -2.99
C GLY A 32 -17.91 2.88 -2.48
N ALA A 33 -17.33 3.99 -2.00
CA ALA A 33 -18.06 5.09 -1.39
C ALA A 33 -17.41 6.43 -1.69
N GLU A 34 -18.22 7.48 -1.60
CA GLU A 34 -17.74 8.86 -1.72
C GLU A 34 -17.07 9.29 -0.42
N LEU A 35 -15.91 9.93 -0.54
CA LEU A 35 -15.22 10.51 0.62
C LEU A 35 -15.78 11.89 0.94
N SER A 36 -16.04 12.15 2.21
CA SER A 36 -16.34 13.47 2.73
C SER A 36 -15.17 14.43 2.50
N GLU A 37 -15.40 15.73 2.61
CA GLU A 37 -14.31 16.73 2.51
C GLU A 37 -13.16 16.44 3.48
N PRO A 38 -13.41 16.19 4.79
CA PRO A 38 -12.33 15.80 5.71
C PRO A 38 -11.64 14.50 5.28
N GLY A 39 -12.40 13.55 4.77
CA GLY A 39 -11.85 12.28 4.24
C GLY A 39 -10.92 12.51 3.07
N GLN A 40 -11.26 13.40 2.15
CA GLN A 40 -10.41 13.77 1.02
C GLN A 40 -9.13 14.45 1.47
N ALA A 41 -9.20 15.35 2.45
CA ALA A 41 -8.03 16.02 3.00
C ALA A 41 -7.08 15.02 3.67
N LEU A 42 -7.62 14.10 4.47
CA LEU A 42 -6.83 13.01 5.07
C LEU A 42 -6.24 12.09 4.01
N GLY A 43 -6.98 11.81 2.95
CA GLY A 43 -6.49 11.01 1.82
C GLY A 43 -5.28 11.66 1.16
N ARG A 44 -5.31 12.95 0.94
CA ARG A 44 -4.15 13.69 0.38
C ARG A 44 -2.95 13.68 1.33
N LEU A 45 -3.18 13.88 2.62
CA LEU A 45 -2.10 13.77 3.61
C LEU A 45 -1.49 12.37 3.63
N ALA A 46 -2.31 11.34 3.57
CA ALA A 46 -1.85 9.97 3.47
C ALA A 46 -1.05 9.75 2.18
N GLY A 47 -1.49 10.34 1.07
CA GLY A 47 -0.78 10.29 -0.21
C GLY A 47 0.61 10.93 -0.12
N ILE A 48 0.73 12.09 0.54
CA ILE A 48 2.03 12.74 0.75
C ILE A 48 2.95 11.84 1.58
N ALA A 49 2.46 11.29 2.69
CA ALA A 49 3.23 10.39 3.53
C ALA A 49 3.67 9.13 2.77
N LEU A 50 2.78 8.56 1.98
CA LEU A 50 3.05 7.36 1.20
C LEU A 50 4.06 7.62 0.09
N LEU A 51 4.02 8.80 -0.54
CA LEU A 51 5.02 9.20 -1.53
C LEU A 51 6.40 9.31 -0.88
N GLY A 52 6.50 9.97 0.27
CA GLY A 52 7.75 10.05 1.03
C GLY A 52 8.29 8.67 1.37
N PHE A 53 7.41 7.76 1.80
CA PHE A 53 7.76 6.38 2.09
C PHE A 53 8.27 5.63 0.85
N ALA A 54 7.60 5.79 -0.30
CA ALA A 54 8.03 5.17 -1.55
C ALA A 54 9.42 5.65 -1.99
N LEU A 55 9.69 6.95 -1.85
CA LEU A 55 10.97 7.54 -2.23
C LEU A 55 12.15 7.06 -1.38
N THR A 56 11.91 6.58 -0.15
CA THR A 56 12.99 6.02 0.68
C THR A 56 13.59 4.75 0.07
N SER A 57 12.86 4.10 -0.82
CA SER A 57 13.29 2.84 -1.45
C SER A 57 13.95 3.02 -2.81
N TYR A 58 14.05 4.26 -3.29
CA TYR A 58 14.56 4.54 -4.64
C TYR A 58 15.57 5.72 -4.61
N PRO A 59 16.68 5.63 -5.31
CA PRO A 59 17.27 4.50 -6.06
C PRO A 59 18.15 3.59 -5.18
N ALA A 60 18.09 3.76 -3.88
CA ALA A 60 18.99 3.09 -2.94
C ALA A 60 18.81 1.56 -2.97
N PRO A 61 19.87 0.78 -2.71
CA PRO A 61 19.72 -0.64 -2.50
C PRO A 61 18.80 -0.89 -1.30
N ALA A 62 18.06 -2.00 -1.35
CA ALA A 62 17.10 -2.36 -0.31
C ALA A 62 17.81 -2.61 1.03
N ALA A 63 17.89 -1.59 1.87
CA ALA A 63 18.38 -1.73 3.22
C ALA A 63 17.38 -2.57 4.04
N ARG A 64 17.89 -3.27 5.04
CA ARG A 64 17.08 -4.15 5.89
C ARG A 64 15.92 -3.42 6.58
N SER A 65 16.17 -2.18 7.01
CA SER A 65 15.15 -1.34 7.63
C SER A 65 14.03 -0.96 6.65
N ILE A 66 14.38 -0.66 5.40
CA ILE A 66 13.42 -0.32 4.34
C ILE A 66 12.56 -1.55 4.02
N THR A 67 13.17 -2.71 3.85
CA THR A 67 12.44 -3.96 3.60
C THR A 67 11.49 -4.28 4.75
N SER A 68 11.92 -4.08 6.00
CA SER A 68 11.06 -4.27 7.17
C SER A 68 9.88 -3.30 7.20
N ALA A 69 10.11 -2.04 6.86
CA ALA A 69 9.06 -1.03 6.79
C ALA A 69 8.04 -1.37 5.70
N MET A 70 8.52 -1.77 4.52
CA MET A 70 7.65 -2.20 3.42
C MET A 70 6.84 -3.45 3.79
N LEU A 71 7.45 -4.40 4.48
CA LEU A 71 6.78 -5.61 4.97
C LEU A 71 5.67 -5.24 5.96
N ALA A 72 5.96 -4.40 6.94
CA ALA A 72 4.97 -3.95 7.91
C ALA A 72 3.80 -3.23 7.24
N TYR A 73 4.10 -2.32 6.31
CA TYR A 73 3.08 -1.58 5.57
C TYR A 73 2.15 -2.54 4.78
N ASN A 74 2.73 -3.45 4.01
CA ASN A 74 1.94 -4.36 3.19
C ASN A 74 1.14 -5.35 4.04
N LEU A 75 1.71 -5.84 5.14
CA LEU A 75 1.01 -6.74 6.07
C LEU A 75 -0.20 -6.04 6.71
N LEU A 76 -0.02 -4.84 7.22
CA LEU A 76 -1.10 -4.08 7.85
C LEU A 76 -2.17 -3.71 6.82
N ALA A 77 -1.76 -3.32 5.61
CA ALA A 77 -2.70 -3.03 4.53
C ALA A 77 -3.52 -4.28 4.16
N THR A 78 -2.88 -5.44 4.05
CA THR A 78 -3.57 -6.71 3.78
C THR A 78 -4.62 -7.01 4.86
N ILE A 79 -4.24 -6.92 6.12
CA ILE A 79 -5.14 -7.19 7.26
C ILE A 79 -6.33 -6.24 7.23
N TYR A 80 -6.08 -4.95 7.03
CA TYR A 80 -7.14 -3.95 7.07
C TYR A 80 -8.08 -4.05 5.87
N LEU A 81 -7.55 -4.26 4.66
CA LEU A 81 -8.38 -4.43 3.46
C LEU A 81 -9.23 -5.70 3.56
N CYS A 82 -8.67 -6.80 4.07
CA CYS A 82 -9.45 -8.02 4.31
C CYS A 82 -10.55 -7.80 5.33
N TYR A 83 -10.26 -7.06 6.39
CA TYR A 83 -11.27 -6.67 7.39
C TYR A 83 -12.42 -5.90 6.74
N LEU A 84 -12.12 -4.88 5.94
CA LEU A 84 -13.13 -4.09 5.24
C LEU A 84 -13.96 -4.97 4.30
N GLY A 85 -13.32 -5.87 3.57
CA GLY A 85 -14.00 -6.77 2.64
C GLY A 85 -14.93 -7.76 3.35
N ILE A 86 -14.52 -8.27 4.50
CA ILE A 86 -15.32 -9.22 5.29
C ILE A 86 -16.51 -8.52 5.94
N VAL A 87 -16.31 -7.33 6.52
CA VAL A 87 -17.41 -6.52 7.08
C VAL A 87 -18.40 -6.10 6.00
N GLY A 88 -17.92 -5.83 4.77
CA GLY A 88 -18.75 -5.65 3.59
C GLY A 88 -19.46 -4.31 3.47
N LYS A 89 -19.17 -3.33 4.32
CA LYS A 89 -19.79 -2.00 4.27
C LYS A 89 -19.08 -1.03 3.32
N LEU A 90 -17.77 -1.21 3.17
CA LEU A 90 -16.92 -0.35 2.33
C LEU A 90 -16.11 -1.26 1.40
N VAL A 91 -16.72 -1.63 0.28
CA VAL A 91 -16.12 -2.56 -0.69
C VAL A 91 -16.25 -1.99 -2.09
N GLY A 92 -15.17 -1.43 -2.61
CA GLY A 92 -15.06 -1.03 -4.00
C GLY A 92 -14.64 -2.19 -4.89
N MET A 93 -14.71 -1.99 -6.20
CA MET A 93 -14.37 -3.02 -7.18
C MET A 93 -12.90 -3.45 -7.13
N LEU A 94 -12.01 -2.58 -6.65
CA LEU A 94 -10.57 -2.88 -6.55
C LEU A 94 -10.13 -3.24 -5.12
N LEU A 95 -11.06 -3.33 -4.15
CA LEU A 95 -10.67 -3.66 -2.77
C LEU A 95 -10.02 -5.04 -2.69
N TRP A 96 -10.65 -6.07 -3.23
CA TRP A 96 -10.11 -7.43 -3.20
C TRP A 96 -8.87 -7.60 -4.07
N PRO A 97 -8.79 -7.04 -5.30
CA PRO A 97 -7.53 -7.00 -6.04
C PRO A 97 -6.40 -6.31 -5.28
N ALA A 98 -6.69 -5.19 -4.60
CA ALA A 98 -5.69 -4.50 -3.78
C ALA A 98 -5.25 -5.36 -2.59
N ALA A 99 -6.18 -6.01 -1.90
CA ALA A 99 -5.86 -6.93 -0.82
C ALA A 99 -4.96 -8.07 -1.29
N ALA A 100 -5.26 -8.65 -2.46
CA ALA A 100 -4.46 -9.71 -3.06
C ALA A 100 -3.04 -9.21 -3.41
N LEU A 101 -2.91 -8.02 -3.95
CA LEU A 101 -1.62 -7.41 -4.27
C LEU A 101 -0.78 -7.19 -3.00
N HIS A 102 -1.36 -6.61 -1.97
CA HIS A 102 -0.65 -6.39 -0.70
C HIS A 102 -0.26 -7.72 -0.03
N LEU A 103 -1.12 -8.73 -0.11
CA LEU A 103 -0.79 -10.07 0.39
C LEU A 103 0.39 -10.66 -0.37
N LEU A 104 0.39 -10.58 -1.70
CA LEU A 104 1.50 -11.05 -2.52
C LEU A 104 2.80 -10.36 -2.15
N LEU A 105 2.79 -9.03 -2.05
CA LEU A 105 3.97 -8.26 -1.67
C LEU A 105 4.44 -8.62 -0.25
N THR A 106 3.51 -8.85 0.67
CA THR A 106 3.83 -9.30 2.04
C THR A 106 4.58 -10.63 2.00
N VAL A 107 4.07 -11.60 1.26
CA VAL A 107 4.71 -12.92 1.15
C VAL A 107 6.10 -12.82 0.53
N LEU A 108 6.23 -12.05 -0.56
CA LEU A 108 7.52 -11.87 -1.25
C LEU A 108 8.54 -11.14 -0.37
N LEU A 109 8.12 -10.09 0.34
CA LEU A 109 9.00 -9.35 1.25
C LEU A 109 9.41 -10.20 2.46
N ALA A 110 8.48 -10.98 3.01
CA ALA A 110 8.78 -11.90 4.10
C ALA A 110 9.77 -12.99 3.66
N ALA A 111 9.58 -13.55 2.47
CA ALA A 111 10.50 -14.53 1.90
C ALA A 111 11.89 -13.94 1.67
N ASP A 112 11.96 -12.70 1.17
CA ASP A 112 13.22 -11.99 0.98
C ASP A 112 13.95 -11.75 2.31
N ARG A 113 13.20 -11.35 3.34
CA ARG A 113 13.74 -11.16 4.70
C ARG A 113 14.30 -12.44 5.29
N LEU A 114 13.60 -13.55 5.12
CA LEU A 114 14.04 -14.84 5.62
C LEU A 114 15.27 -15.35 4.86
N ALA A 115 15.29 -15.19 3.53
CA ALA A 115 16.43 -15.56 2.71
C ALA A 115 17.70 -14.78 3.07
N SER A 116 17.58 -13.50 3.42
CA SER A 116 18.72 -12.66 3.81
C SER A 116 19.31 -13.01 5.17
N ARG A 117 18.65 -13.88 5.95
CA ARG A 117 19.16 -14.38 7.24
C ARG A 117 19.97 -15.69 7.11
N ALA A 118 19.87 -16.34 5.95
CA ALA A 118 20.53 -17.61 5.70
C ALA A 118 22.02 -17.45 5.34
#